data_4045617aebeba854910108877e33cc67
#
_entry.id   4045617aebeba854910108877e33cc67
#
_cell.length_a   1.000
_cell.length_b   1.000
_cell.length_c   1.000
_cell.angle_alpha   90.00
_cell.angle_beta   90.00
_cell.angle_gamma   90.00
#
_symmetry.space_group_name_H-M   'P 1'
#
loop_
_entity.id
_entity.type
_entity.pdbx_description
1 polymer ?
#
loop_
_entity_poly.entity_id
_entity_poly.type
_entity_poly.pdbx_seq_one_letter_code
_entity_poly.pdbx_strand_id
1 'polypeptide(L)'
;MSQPGIKEPPISLSGKLRFLGPGFILSASIVGSGELIATTVLGAKAGFITFWVILVSCLVKVAIQLEFGKHAILTGMTPMEGFNKLRGVRLGKGNWAVGTAFLLTLIKILQVGGMLGGAAIALSLLIPAGPIWLWTIMLGLMTSLLIYKNYYNLVEKASLVMVVGFTLFTLIAVVTLAPTTMGFSWWDVASGLTFQLPKELIFVAIGAFGITGVASDEIIAYNYWCLEKGYAAYTGKNDGTDDWKRRAKGWIGVMQLDALVAMLIYTLVTAAFYLLGASVLHGQSQIPEGNEVINTLAKRYTEALGPGVRTSYLLGAFFVLYSSVFATLAYWTRLFMDISGQFGWVNPTDEQLRKRGVAILAWVIPVLWMLAFLFMQLPTFMVMIGGVVGSVLLIVVVIAGIAFRKTNKTLGLPSGILPELIFWLSVLSIAAVAVYGLVKGV
;
A
#
# COMPACT_ATOMS: atom_id res chain seq x y z
N MET A 1 -8.29 14.09 20.45
CA MET A 1 -9.57 14.34 19.73
C MET A 1 -10.66 13.69 20.56
N SER A 2 -11.73 14.43 20.94
CA SER A 2 -12.92 13.79 21.50
C SER A 2 -13.41 12.71 20.53
N GLN A 3 -13.66 11.50 21.00
CA GLN A 3 -14.24 10.45 20.16
C GLN A 3 -15.54 10.99 19.56
N PRO A 4 -15.72 10.92 18.23
CA PRO A 4 -16.98 11.32 17.62
C PRO A 4 -18.10 10.46 18.20
N GLY A 5 -19.21 11.10 18.60
CA GLY A 5 -20.38 10.37 19.12
C GLY A 5 -21.00 9.42 18.10
N ILE A 6 -21.87 8.54 18.56
CA ILE A 6 -22.64 7.60 17.71
C ILE A 6 -23.35 8.38 16.59
N LYS A 7 -23.27 7.86 15.36
CA LYS A 7 -23.93 8.46 14.17
C LYS A 7 -24.61 7.37 13.35
N GLU A 8 -25.78 7.72 12.82
CA GLU A 8 -26.45 6.87 11.85
C GLU A 8 -25.68 6.83 10.52
N PRO A 9 -25.54 5.65 9.90
CA PRO A 9 -24.87 5.51 8.63
C PRO A 9 -25.68 6.15 7.50
N PRO A 10 -25.03 6.80 6.53
CA PRO A 10 -25.72 7.39 5.38
C PRO A 10 -26.34 6.31 4.49
N ILE A 11 -27.58 6.54 4.07
CA ILE A 11 -28.34 5.61 3.20
C ILE A 11 -28.02 5.87 1.73
N SER A 12 -28.00 7.17 1.32
CA SER A 12 -27.77 7.55 -0.07
C SER A 12 -26.31 7.37 -0.50
N LEU A 13 -26.07 7.10 -1.79
CA LEU A 13 -24.73 6.98 -2.35
C LEU A 13 -23.92 8.28 -2.14
N SER A 14 -24.53 9.44 -2.42
CA SER A 14 -23.85 10.74 -2.22
C SER A 14 -23.51 10.99 -0.75
N GLY A 15 -24.37 10.53 0.18
CA GLY A 15 -24.09 10.55 1.60
C GLY A 15 -22.88 9.67 1.96
N LYS A 16 -22.80 8.44 1.41
CA LYS A 16 -21.66 7.52 1.63
C LYS A 16 -20.34 8.09 1.10
N LEU A 17 -20.37 8.72 -0.09
CA LEU A 17 -19.18 9.31 -0.71
C LEU A 17 -18.51 10.40 0.16
N ARG A 18 -19.28 11.11 0.99
CA ARG A 18 -18.75 12.14 1.91
C ARG A 18 -17.94 11.55 3.08
N PHE A 19 -18.11 10.25 3.36
CA PHE A 19 -17.40 9.57 4.43
C PHE A 19 -16.22 8.72 3.94
N LEU A 20 -15.96 8.67 2.63
CA LEU A 20 -14.76 8.02 2.12
C LEU A 20 -13.51 8.75 2.63
N GLY A 21 -12.40 8.06 2.71
CA GLY A 21 -11.13 8.64 3.16
C GLY A 21 -10.04 7.60 3.38
N PRO A 22 -10.27 6.56 4.21
CA PRO A 22 -9.30 5.48 4.43
C PRO A 22 -8.73 4.89 3.14
N GLY A 23 -9.59 4.65 2.14
CA GLY A 23 -9.21 4.14 0.84
C GLY A 23 -8.34 5.09 0.02
N PHE A 24 -8.54 6.42 0.13
CA PHE A 24 -7.68 7.40 -0.55
C PHE A 24 -6.28 7.46 0.05
N ILE A 25 -6.17 7.41 1.40
CA ILE A 25 -4.86 7.32 2.08
C ILE A 25 -4.17 6.03 1.66
N LEU A 26 -4.93 4.94 1.60
CA LEU A 26 -4.42 3.64 1.18
C LEU A 26 -3.95 3.67 -0.29
N SER A 27 -4.72 4.26 -1.20
CA SER A 27 -4.34 4.40 -2.61
C SER A 27 -3.04 5.20 -2.77
N ALA A 28 -2.82 6.24 -1.96
CA ALA A 28 -1.58 7.02 -1.95
C ALA A 28 -0.38 6.21 -1.44
N SER A 29 -0.60 5.23 -0.55
CA SER A 29 0.44 4.28 -0.11
C SER A 29 0.71 3.22 -1.17
N ILE A 30 -0.32 2.63 -1.76
CA ILE A 30 -0.23 1.56 -2.75
C ILE A 30 0.47 2.04 -4.00
N VAL A 31 -0.06 3.11 -4.63
CA VAL A 31 0.50 3.62 -5.88
C VAL A 31 1.82 4.34 -5.60
N GLY A 32 2.87 3.57 -5.56
CA GLY A 32 4.21 4.04 -5.22
C GLY A 32 5.29 3.25 -5.96
N SER A 33 6.28 2.82 -5.20
CA SER A 33 7.41 2.05 -5.76
C SER A 33 6.99 0.67 -6.28
N GLY A 34 5.94 0.08 -5.71
CA GLY A 34 5.40 -1.18 -6.21
C GLY A 34 4.97 -1.05 -7.65
N GLU A 35 4.21 -0.02 -7.96
CA GLU A 35 3.66 0.26 -9.28
C GLU A 35 4.72 0.86 -10.21
N LEU A 36 5.38 1.93 -9.80
CA LEU A 36 6.34 2.63 -10.67
C LEU A 36 7.60 1.80 -10.97
N ILE A 37 8.08 1.02 -10.01
CA ILE A 37 9.33 0.26 -10.16
C ILE A 37 9.04 -1.22 -10.44
N ALA A 38 8.35 -1.93 -9.54
CA ALA A 38 8.23 -3.38 -9.67
C ALA A 38 7.31 -3.83 -10.81
N THR A 39 6.17 -3.17 -11.04
CA THR A 39 5.30 -3.53 -12.16
C THR A 39 5.92 -3.14 -13.50
N THR A 40 6.59 -2.00 -13.55
CA THR A 40 7.33 -1.56 -14.74
C THR A 40 8.47 -2.52 -15.07
N VAL A 41 9.25 -2.96 -14.08
CA VAL A 41 10.32 -3.96 -14.26
C VAL A 41 9.75 -5.32 -14.66
N LEU A 42 8.62 -5.75 -14.08
CA LEU A 42 7.97 -6.99 -14.49
C LEU A 42 7.50 -6.90 -15.96
N GLY A 43 6.86 -5.80 -16.34
CA GLY A 43 6.44 -5.54 -17.73
C GLY A 43 7.64 -5.49 -18.67
N ALA A 44 8.74 -4.84 -18.28
CA ALA A 44 9.98 -4.80 -19.08
C ALA A 44 10.57 -6.19 -19.33
N LYS A 45 10.60 -7.06 -18.31
CA LYS A 45 11.12 -8.42 -18.40
C LYS A 45 10.20 -9.38 -19.14
N ALA A 46 8.90 -9.27 -18.90
CA ALA A 46 7.90 -10.23 -19.34
C ALA A 46 7.13 -9.80 -20.60
N GLY A 47 7.25 -8.54 -21.04
CA GLY A 47 6.29 -7.99 -22.00
C GLY A 47 4.89 -8.03 -21.43
N PHE A 48 3.90 -8.38 -22.25
CA PHE A 48 2.51 -8.41 -21.82
C PHE A 48 2.10 -9.71 -21.10
N ILE A 49 2.85 -10.80 -21.24
CA ILE A 49 2.44 -12.17 -20.86
C ILE A 49 2.09 -12.36 -19.38
N THR A 50 2.66 -11.57 -18.47
CA THR A 50 2.40 -11.65 -17.03
C THR A 50 1.46 -10.55 -16.51
N PHE A 51 0.75 -9.85 -17.39
CA PHE A 51 -0.20 -8.79 -17.00
C PHE A 51 -1.27 -9.30 -16.02
N TRP A 52 -1.74 -10.54 -16.21
CA TRP A 52 -2.68 -11.19 -15.31
C TRP A 52 -2.20 -11.26 -13.85
N VAL A 53 -0.89 -11.41 -13.61
CA VAL A 53 -0.32 -11.45 -12.26
C VAL A 53 -0.65 -10.17 -11.49
N ILE A 54 -0.53 -9.03 -12.16
CA ILE A 54 -0.82 -7.73 -11.58
C ILE A 54 -2.31 -7.58 -11.28
N LEU A 55 -3.18 -7.94 -12.20
CA LEU A 55 -4.62 -7.87 -11.99
C LEU A 55 -5.07 -8.79 -10.86
N VAL A 56 -4.61 -10.04 -10.84
CA VAL A 56 -4.91 -10.98 -9.76
C VAL A 56 -4.40 -10.44 -8.42
N SER A 57 -3.17 -9.89 -8.38
CA SER A 57 -2.60 -9.29 -7.17
C SER A 57 -3.49 -8.16 -6.61
N CYS A 58 -3.99 -7.27 -7.46
CA CYS A 58 -4.86 -6.17 -7.03
C CYS A 58 -6.22 -6.67 -6.52
N LEU A 59 -6.80 -7.69 -7.15
CA LEU A 59 -8.16 -8.14 -6.86
C LEU A 59 -8.25 -9.06 -5.64
N VAL A 60 -7.34 -10.03 -5.51
CA VAL A 60 -7.51 -11.07 -4.49
C VAL A 60 -7.26 -10.54 -3.07
N LYS A 61 -6.35 -9.62 -2.87
CA LYS A 61 -5.97 -9.17 -1.53
C LYS A 61 -7.01 -8.27 -0.85
N VAL A 62 -7.90 -7.63 -1.62
CA VAL A 62 -8.97 -6.76 -1.09
C VAL A 62 -9.90 -7.48 -0.12
N ALA A 63 -10.18 -8.77 -0.33
CA ALA A 63 -11.06 -9.49 0.57
C ALA A 63 -10.49 -9.61 1.99
N ILE A 64 -9.17 -9.73 2.13
CA ILE A 64 -8.48 -9.70 3.43
C ILE A 64 -8.56 -8.29 4.03
N GLN A 65 -8.30 -7.25 3.22
CA GLN A 65 -8.43 -5.85 3.65
C GLN A 65 -9.83 -5.57 4.21
N LEU A 66 -10.89 -6.03 3.54
CA LEU A 66 -12.27 -5.84 3.99
C LEU A 66 -12.54 -6.50 5.35
N GLU A 67 -11.94 -7.65 5.64
CA GLU A 67 -12.08 -8.28 6.97
C GLU A 67 -11.35 -7.49 8.06
N PHE A 68 -10.21 -6.87 7.76
CA PHE A 68 -9.51 -5.97 8.69
C PHE A 68 -10.33 -4.72 8.99
N GLY A 69 -10.88 -4.06 7.96
CA GLY A 69 -11.76 -2.91 8.13
C GLY A 69 -13.04 -3.26 8.90
N LYS A 70 -13.67 -4.41 8.59
CA LYS A 70 -14.82 -4.93 9.32
C LYS A 70 -14.49 -5.19 10.78
N HIS A 71 -13.33 -5.79 11.07
CA HIS A 71 -12.88 -6.03 12.43
C HIS A 71 -12.69 -4.73 13.22
N ALA A 72 -12.09 -3.71 12.60
CA ALA A 72 -11.94 -2.38 13.20
C ALA A 72 -13.30 -1.79 13.61
N ILE A 73 -14.30 -1.84 12.72
CA ILE A 73 -15.64 -1.28 12.97
C ILE A 73 -16.38 -2.02 14.09
N LEU A 74 -16.31 -3.37 14.08
CA LEU A 74 -17.06 -4.20 15.02
C LEU A 74 -16.47 -4.25 16.42
N THR A 75 -15.14 -4.12 16.53
CA THR A 75 -14.43 -4.31 17.81
C THR A 75 -13.82 -3.03 18.36
N GLY A 76 -13.56 -2.03 17.51
CA GLY A 76 -12.78 -0.85 17.86
C GLY A 76 -11.29 -1.14 18.14
N MET A 77 -10.83 -2.38 17.89
CA MET A 77 -9.45 -2.78 18.15
C MET A 77 -8.51 -2.35 17.04
N THR A 78 -7.28 -2.00 17.41
CA THR A 78 -6.19 -1.82 16.47
C THR A 78 -5.74 -3.17 15.89
N PRO A 79 -5.04 -3.19 14.75
CA PRO A 79 -4.57 -4.45 14.18
C PRO A 79 -3.58 -5.17 15.11
N MET A 80 -2.72 -4.45 15.83
CA MET A 80 -1.76 -5.07 16.73
C MET A 80 -2.42 -5.62 18.01
N GLU A 81 -3.48 -4.98 18.52
CA GLU A 81 -4.35 -5.58 19.54
C GLU A 81 -4.97 -6.89 19.04
N GLY A 82 -5.44 -6.92 17.80
CA GLY A 82 -5.96 -8.11 17.16
C GLY A 82 -4.90 -9.21 17.01
N PHE A 83 -3.70 -8.85 16.53
CA PHE A 83 -2.55 -9.78 16.40
C PHE A 83 -2.14 -10.33 17.77
N ASN A 84 -2.18 -9.50 18.81
CA ASN A 84 -1.83 -9.94 20.19
C ASN A 84 -2.82 -10.96 20.78
N LYS A 85 -4.03 -11.08 20.21
CA LYS A 85 -5.04 -12.09 20.58
C LYS A 85 -4.94 -13.39 19.78
N LEU A 86 -4.06 -13.48 18.80
CA LEU A 86 -3.87 -14.72 18.03
C LEU A 86 -3.33 -15.84 18.94
N ARG A 87 -3.65 -17.07 18.59
CA ARG A 87 -3.10 -18.26 19.27
C ARG A 87 -1.62 -18.41 18.92
N GLY A 88 -0.80 -18.85 19.85
CA GLY A 88 0.60 -19.17 19.63
C GLY A 88 1.53 -18.66 20.73
N VAL A 89 2.82 -18.66 20.43
CA VAL A 89 3.90 -18.31 21.39
C VAL A 89 3.81 -16.84 21.78
N ARG A 90 4.05 -16.55 23.06
CA ARG A 90 4.17 -15.18 23.56
C ARG A 90 5.63 -14.80 23.77
N LEU A 91 5.96 -13.60 23.35
CA LEU A 91 7.25 -12.94 23.55
C LEU A 91 7.06 -11.84 24.61
N GLY A 92 7.14 -12.22 25.89
CA GLY A 92 6.75 -11.34 26.99
C GLY A 92 5.24 -11.04 26.99
N LYS A 93 4.87 -9.76 26.95
CA LYS A 93 3.45 -9.33 26.85
C LYS A 93 2.90 -9.43 25.41
N GLY A 94 3.78 -9.39 24.39
CA GLY A 94 3.40 -9.47 22.99
C GLY A 94 3.25 -10.91 22.49
N ASN A 95 2.45 -11.08 21.44
CA ASN A 95 2.30 -12.35 20.72
C ASN A 95 3.35 -12.44 19.59
N TRP A 96 3.65 -13.67 19.15
CA TRP A 96 4.55 -13.92 18.02
C TRP A 96 4.20 -13.09 16.78
N ALA A 97 2.92 -12.91 16.47
CA ALA A 97 2.48 -12.16 15.29
C ALA A 97 2.85 -10.68 15.38
N VAL A 98 2.77 -10.07 16.59
CA VAL A 98 3.21 -8.69 16.82
C VAL A 98 4.73 -8.60 16.68
N GLY A 99 5.48 -9.59 17.21
CA GLY A 99 6.94 -9.66 17.08
C GLY A 99 7.39 -9.82 15.63
N THR A 100 6.72 -10.69 14.87
CA THR A 100 7.00 -10.88 13.44
C THR A 100 6.69 -9.61 12.64
N ALA A 101 5.54 -8.97 12.88
CA ALA A 101 5.19 -7.70 12.22
C ALA A 101 6.24 -6.63 12.53
N PHE A 102 6.70 -6.52 13.79
CA PHE A 102 7.76 -5.59 14.19
C PHE A 102 9.06 -5.85 13.41
N LEU A 103 9.56 -7.09 13.45
CA LEU A 103 10.82 -7.46 12.81
C LEU A 103 10.80 -7.22 11.29
N LEU A 104 9.72 -7.68 10.63
CA LEU A 104 9.60 -7.54 9.18
C LEU A 104 9.46 -6.06 8.78
N THR A 105 8.75 -5.25 9.56
CA THR A 105 8.65 -3.81 9.31
C THR A 105 10.02 -3.10 9.48
N LEU A 106 10.85 -3.54 10.42
CA LEU A 106 12.22 -3.01 10.54
C LEU A 106 13.06 -3.30 9.29
N ILE A 107 12.96 -4.50 8.71
CA ILE A 107 13.67 -4.84 7.47
C ILE A 107 13.15 -3.96 6.30
N LYS A 108 11.85 -3.63 6.29
CA LYS A 108 11.24 -2.76 5.27
C LYS A 108 11.69 -1.28 5.35
N ILE A 109 12.48 -0.89 6.34
CA ILE A 109 13.18 0.41 6.34
C ILE A 109 13.97 0.60 5.04
N LEU A 110 14.60 -0.46 4.53
CA LEU A 110 15.29 -0.44 3.24
C LEU A 110 14.34 -0.07 2.10
N GLN A 111 13.16 -0.71 2.04
CA GLN A 111 12.16 -0.43 0.99
C GLN A 111 11.79 1.05 0.93
N VAL A 112 11.44 1.63 2.07
CA VAL A 112 10.98 3.02 2.12
C VAL A 112 12.15 3.99 1.91
N GLY A 113 13.36 3.63 2.35
CA GLY A 113 14.58 4.34 1.97
C GLY A 113 14.78 4.38 0.45
N GLY A 114 14.53 3.26 -0.24
CA GLY A 114 14.54 3.20 -1.71
C GLY A 114 13.46 4.08 -2.36
N MET A 115 12.24 4.14 -1.79
CA MET A 115 11.18 5.04 -2.25
C MET A 115 11.57 6.50 -2.11
N LEU A 116 12.11 6.88 -0.95
CA LEU A 116 12.58 8.25 -0.66
C LEU A 116 13.70 8.65 -1.62
N GLY A 117 14.66 7.75 -1.85
CA GLY A 117 15.74 7.95 -2.80
C GLY A 117 15.24 8.09 -4.23
N GLY A 118 14.30 7.25 -4.66
CA GLY A 118 13.66 7.37 -5.98
C GLY A 118 12.95 8.71 -6.17
N ALA A 119 12.23 9.20 -5.16
CA ALA A 119 11.61 10.52 -5.18
C ALA A 119 12.67 11.65 -5.28
N ALA A 120 13.79 11.52 -4.54
CA ALA A 120 14.90 12.46 -4.59
C ALA A 120 15.56 12.48 -5.97
N ILE A 121 15.71 11.32 -6.63
CA ILE A 121 16.24 11.21 -7.99
C ILE A 121 15.30 11.91 -8.98
N ALA A 122 13.99 11.63 -8.92
CA ALA A 122 13.01 12.26 -9.79
C ALA A 122 13.06 13.80 -9.65
N LEU A 123 13.15 14.29 -8.42
CA LEU A 123 13.22 15.71 -8.14
C LEU A 123 14.56 16.33 -8.58
N SER A 124 15.69 15.64 -8.42
CA SER A 124 17.00 16.11 -8.90
C SER A 124 17.09 16.20 -10.43
N LEU A 125 16.36 15.33 -11.15
CA LEU A 125 16.25 15.38 -12.62
C LEU A 125 15.33 16.50 -13.10
N LEU A 126 14.35 16.90 -12.29
CA LEU A 126 13.47 18.05 -12.55
C LEU A 126 14.17 19.39 -12.28
N ILE A 127 14.87 19.45 -11.16
CA ILE A 127 15.53 20.66 -10.65
C ILE A 127 17.00 20.33 -10.39
N PRO A 128 17.88 20.47 -11.37
CA PRO A 128 19.30 20.12 -11.24
C PRO A 128 20.08 21.16 -10.40
N ALA A 129 19.55 21.53 -9.23
CA ALA A 129 20.11 22.57 -8.35
C ALA A 129 20.96 21.99 -7.20
N GLY A 130 21.27 20.68 -7.22
CA GLY A 130 22.06 20.08 -6.15
C GLY A 130 22.19 18.56 -6.27
N PRO A 131 23.05 17.97 -5.43
CA PRO A 131 23.26 16.52 -5.43
C PRO A 131 22.04 15.76 -4.84
N ILE A 132 21.89 14.46 -5.19
CA ILE A 132 20.78 13.61 -4.76
C ILE A 132 20.65 13.55 -3.23
N TRP A 133 21.77 13.54 -2.49
CA TRP A 133 21.74 13.49 -1.02
C TRP A 133 21.02 14.71 -0.42
N LEU A 134 21.17 15.89 -1.01
CA LEU A 134 20.49 17.11 -0.54
C LEU A 134 18.97 16.97 -0.68
N TRP A 135 18.50 16.52 -1.84
CA TRP A 135 17.08 16.26 -2.09
C TRP A 135 16.53 15.18 -1.16
N THR A 136 17.30 14.12 -0.90
CA THR A 136 16.93 13.06 0.04
C THR A 136 16.69 13.61 1.46
N ILE A 137 17.60 14.45 1.94
CA ILE A 137 17.48 15.07 3.27
C ILE A 137 16.28 16.03 3.30
N MET A 138 16.13 16.88 2.29
CA MET A 138 15.01 17.83 2.22
C MET A 138 13.65 17.10 2.23
N LEU A 139 13.49 16.05 1.44
CA LEU A 139 12.25 15.28 1.38
C LEU A 139 11.98 14.54 2.69
N GLY A 140 13.01 13.96 3.32
CA GLY A 140 12.88 13.32 4.63
C GLY A 140 12.43 14.31 5.71
N LEU A 141 13.06 15.48 5.79
CA LEU A 141 12.68 16.53 6.74
C LEU A 141 11.28 17.07 6.46
N MET A 142 10.92 17.30 5.18
CA MET A 142 9.58 17.73 4.79
C MET A 142 8.53 16.71 5.23
N THR A 143 8.78 15.42 5.04
CA THR A 143 7.86 14.36 5.47
C THR A 143 7.68 14.37 6.99
N SER A 144 8.78 14.53 7.75
CA SER A 144 8.75 14.67 9.20
C SER A 144 7.88 15.85 9.65
N LEU A 145 8.09 17.03 9.05
CA LEU A 145 7.31 18.25 9.35
C LEU A 145 5.81 18.09 9.07
N LEU A 146 5.44 17.35 8.03
CA LEU A 146 4.03 17.13 7.67
C LEU A 146 3.33 16.15 8.64
N ILE A 147 4.06 15.20 9.22
CA ILE A 147 3.47 14.12 10.02
C ILE A 147 3.60 14.31 11.53
N TYR A 148 4.60 15.03 12.06
CA TYR A 148 4.90 15.09 13.50
C TYR A 148 3.72 15.57 14.37
N LYS A 149 2.79 16.36 13.84
CA LYS A 149 1.58 16.81 14.54
C LYS A 149 0.44 15.80 14.51
N ASN A 150 0.58 14.70 13.76
CA ASN A 150 -0.39 13.60 13.67
C ASN A 150 -1.83 14.04 13.30
N TYR A 151 -1.97 14.90 12.30
CA TYR A 151 -3.26 15.37 11.83
C TYR A 151 -3.85 14.44 10.75
N TYR A 152 -4.84 13.61 11.11
CA TYR A 152 -5.52 12.73 10.16
C TYR A 152 -6.07 13.48 8.93
N ASN A 153 -6.75 14.61 9.14
CA ASN A 153 -7.32 15.40 8.05
C ASN A 153 -6.28 15.91 7.04
N LEU A 154 -5.06 16.22 7.51
CA LEU A 154 -3.96 16.60 6.63
C LEU A 154 -3.51 15.41 5.78
N VAL A 155 -3.34 14.24 6.41
CA VAL A 155 -2.97 13.00 5.74
C VAL A 155 -4.01 12.65 4.67
N GLU A 156 -5.29 12.66 5.02
CA GLU A 156 -6.39 12.36 4.10
C GLU A 156 -6.43 13.30 2.89
N LYS A 157 -6.37 14.62 3.12
CA LYS A 157 -6.44 15.62 2.04
C LYS A 157 -5.20 15.59 1.14
N ALA A 158 -4.00 15.51 1.73
CA ALA A 158 -2.77 15.43 0.97
C ALA A 158 -2.72 14.15 0.12
N SER A 159 -3.12 13.00 0.69
CA SER A 159 -3.22 11.74 -0.04
C SER A 159 -4.19 11.84 -1.21
N LEU A 160 -5.37 12.44 -1.01
CA LEU A 160 -6.37 12.62 -2.08
C LEU A 160 -5.80 13.45 -3.24
N VAL A 161 -5.14 14.57 -2.95
CA VAL A 161 -4.53 15.42 -3.99
C VAL A 161 -3.47 14.66 -4.78
N MET A 162 -2.60 13.93 -4.07
CA MET A 162 -1.56 13.13 -4.71
C MET A 162 -2.14 11.99 -5.56
N VAL A 163 -3.15 11.25 -5.05
CA VAL A 163 -3.85 10.19 -5.79
C VAL A 163 -4.46 10.72 -7.08
N VAL A 164 -5.19 11.82 -7.02
CA VAL A 164 -5.79 12.43 -8.22
C VAL A 164 -4.70 12.84 -9.21
N GLY A 165 -3.66 13.50 -8.74
CA GLY A 165 -2.57 13.98 -9.57
C GLY A 165 -1.87 12.86 -10.33
N PHE A 166 -1.42 11.80 -9.63
CA PHE A 166 -0.71 10.71 -10.29
C PHE A 166 -1.64 9.83 -11.16
N THR A 167 -2.91 9.63 -10.75
CA THR A 167 -3.86 8.85 -11.55
C THR A 167 -4.10 9.52 -12.90
N LEU A 168 -4.40 10.82 -12.90
CA LEU A 168 -4.58 11.57 -14.14
C LEU A 168 -3.34 11.53 -15.00
N PHE A 169 -2.16 11.77 -14.41
CA PHE A 169 -0.90 11.71 -15.12
C PHE A 169 -0.66 10.35 -15.78
N THR A 170 -0.84 9.26 -15.02
CA THR A 170 -0.58 7.90 -15.52
C THR A 170 -1.55 7.50 -16.64
N LEU A 171 -2.84 7.84 -16.49
CA LEU A 171 -3.83 7.56 -17.54
C LEU A 171 -3.56 8.35 -18.81
N ILE A 172 -3.19 9.64 -18.69
CA ILE A 172 -2.79 10.46 -19.84
C ILE A 172 -1.57 9.84 -20.52
N ALA A 173 -0.57 9.40 -19.77
CA ALA A 173 0.63 8.76 -20.33
C ALA A 173 0.29 7.50 -21.13
N VAL A 174 -0.60 6.63 -20.64
CA VAL A 174 -1.05 5.42 -21.37
C VAL A 174 -1.81 5.77 -22.63
N VAL A 175 -2.78 6.70 -22.56
CA VAL A 175 -3.61 7.08 -23.70
C VAL A 175 -2.77 7.74 -24.81
N THR A 176 -1.81 8.57 -24.43
CA THR A 176 -0.93 9.25 -25.41
C THR A 176 0.14 8.33 -25.99
N LEU A 177 0.60 7.32 -25.26
CA LEU A 177 1.59 6.36 -25.74
C LEU A 177 0.97 5.31 -26.68
N ALA A 178 -0.24 4.82 -26.41
CA ALA A 178 -0.87 3.73 -27.13
C ALA A 178 -0.84 3.88 -28.67
N PRO A 179 -1.11 5.04 -29.28
CA PRO A 179 -1.08 5.22 -30.74
C PRO A 179 0.33 5.44 -31.33
N THR A 180 1.40 5.43 -30.53
CA THR A 180 2.77 5.66 -31.01
C THR A 180 3.43 4.37 -31.49
N THR A 181 4.61 4.48 -32.11
CA THR A 181 5.43 3.33 -32.52
C THR A 181 5.94 2.50 -31.33
N MET A 182 5.99 3.08 -30.14
CA MET A 182 6.31 2.40 -28.86
C MET A 182 5.06 1.99 -28.10
N GLY A 183 3.86 2.10 -28.70
CA GLY A 183 2.59 1.77 -28.09
C GLY A 183 2.31 0.27 -28.04
N PHE A 184 1.08 -0.06 -27.74
CA PHE A 184 0.59 -1.43 -27.66
C PHE A 184 -0.79 -1.55 -28.31
N SER A 185 -1.09 -2.74 -28.78
CA SER A 185 -2.42 -3.08 -29.29
C SER A 185 -3.27 -3.72 -28.17
N TRP A 186 -4.59 -3.71 -28.35
CA TRP A 186 -5.49 -4.43 -27.44
C TRP A 186 -5.29 -5.95 -27.49
N TRP A 187 -4.72 -6.48 -28.58
CA TRP A 187 -4.32 -7.89 -28.70
C TRP A 187 -3.13 -8.21 -27.80
N ASP A 188 -2.16 -7.29 -27.67
CA ASP A 188 -1.04 -7.44 -26.73
C ASP A 188 -1.55 -7.52 -25.30
N VAL A 189 -2.48 -6.64 -24.93
CA VAL A 189 -3.12 -6.65 -23.59
C VAL A 189 -3.87 -7.96 -23.37
N ALA A 190 -4.64 -8.43 -24.36
CA ALA A 190 -5.39 -9.68 -24.27
C ALA A 190 -4.46 -10.91 -24.14
N SER A 191 -3.30 -10.91 -24.80
CA SER A 191 -2.29 -11.96 -24.64
C SER A 191 -1.79 -12.08 -23.20
N GLY A 192 -1.78 -10.97 -22.46
CA GLY A 192 -1.42 -10.91 -21.05
C GLY A 192 -2.43 -11.56 -20.10
N LEU A 193 -3.59 -12.00 -20.60
CA LEU A 193 -4.63 -12.69 -19.82
C LEU A 193 -4.62 -14.21 -20.01
N THR A 194 -3.59 -14.76 -20.62
CA THR A 194 -3.47 -16.21 -20.88
C THR A 194 -2.94 -17.03 -19.73
N PHE A 195 -2.70 -16.43 -18.57
CA PHE A 195 -2.21 -17.06 -17.32
C PHE A 195 -0.88 -17.81 -17.48
N GLN A 196 -0.06 -17.39 -18.44
CA GLN A 196 1.28 -17.95 -18.60
C GLN A 196 2.25 -17.28 -17.63
N LEU A 197 3.17 -18.08 -17.05
CA LEU A 197 4.24 -17.60 -16.17
C LEU A 197 5.53 -18.38 -16.47
N PRO A 198 6.41 -17.83 -17.30
CA PRO A 198 7.74 -18.41 -17.58
C PRO A 198 8.54 -18.58 -16.28
N LYS A 199 9.32 -19.68 -16.22
CA LYS A 199 10.08 -20.03 -15.00
C LYS A 199 11.05 -18.95 -14.56
N GLU A 200 11.68 -18.28 -15.53
CA GLU A 200 12.67 -17.21 -15.34
C GLU A 200 12.08 -15.95 -14.72
N LEU A 201 10.75 -15.77 -14.84
CA LEU A 201 10.03 -14.59 -14.36
C LEU A 201 9.39 -14.78 -13.00
N ILE A 202 9.43 -16.01 -12.44
CA ILE A 202 8.74 -16.35 -11.19
C ILE A 202 9.17 -15.45 -10.04
N PHE A 203 10.49 -15.25 -9.85
CA PHE A 203 11.02 -14.41 -8.78
C PHE A 203 10.49 -12.98 -8.86
N VAL A 204 10.57 -12.37 -10.05
CA VAL A 204 10.10 -10.99 -10.25
C VAL A 204 8.59 -10.90 -10.12
N ALA A 205 7.85 -11.91 -10.60
CA ALA A 205 6.38 -11.97 -10.49
C ALA A 205 5.93 -12.10 -9.03
N ILE A 206 6.59 -12.92 -8.19
CA ILE A 206 6.31 -13.04 -6.76
C ILE A 206 6.62 -11.73 -6.03
N GLY A 207 7.76 -11.11 -6.31
CA GLY A 207 8.12 -9.81 -5.77
C GLY A 207 7.07 -8.73 -6.14
N ALA A 208 6.69 -8.67 -7.41
CA ALA A 208 5.65 -7.77 -7.87
C ALA A 208 4.29 -8.08 -7.20
N PHE A 209 3.88 -9.34 -7.13
CA PHE A 209 2.66 -9.75 -6.41
C PHE A 209 2.68 -9.30 -4.95
N GLY A 210 3.83 -9.38 -4.27
CA GLY A 210 3.98 -9.00 -2.86
C GLY A 210 3.71 -7.52 -2.57
N ILE A 211 4.08 -6.63 -3.49
CA ILE A 211 4.02 -5.18 -3.28
C ILE A 211 2.96 -4.44 -4.11
N THR A 212 2.40 -5.07 -5.14
CA THR A 212 1.38 -4.42 -5.98
C THR A 212 -0.02 -4.56 -5.40
N GLY A 213 -0.85 -3.57 -5.63
CA GLY A 213 -2.16 -3.50 -5.03
C GLY A 213 -2.05 -3.42 -3.49
N VAL A 214 -3.04 -3.95 -2.79
CA VAL A 214 -3.03 -3.95 -1.31
C VAL A 214 -2.00 -4.95 -0.79
N ALA A 215 -0.86 -4.48 -0.32
CA ALA A 215 0.14 -5.33 0.32
C ALA A 215 -0.14 -5.50 1.83
N SER A 216 0.74 -6.24 2.52
CA SER A 216 0.58 -6.53 3.95
C SER A 216 0.46 -5.28 4.83
N ASP A 217 1.30 -4.26 4.56
CA ASP A 217 1.27 -3.01 5.32
C ASP A 217 -0.02 -2.25 5.10
N GLU A 218 -0.49 -2.19 3.86
CA GLU A 218 -1.71 -1.50 3.50
C GLU A 218 -2.94 -2.15 4.13
N ILE A 219 -2.98 -3.49 4.20
CA ILE A 219 -4.06 -4.21 4.90
C ILE A 219 -4.07 -3.85 6.39
N ILE A 220 -2.89 -3.85 7.03
CA ILE A 220 -2.76 -3.47 8.44
C ILE A 220 -3.13 -1.98 8.62
N ALA A 221 -2.60 -1.10 7.76
CA ALA A 221 -2.85 0.34 7.80
C ALA A 221 -4.34 0.69 7.64
N TYR A 222 -5.06 -0.04 6.78
CA TYR A 222 -6.48 0.22 6.53
C TYR A 222 -7.34 0.13 7.79
N ASN A 223 -7.01 -0.78 8.71
CA ASN A 223 -7.68 -0.86 10.02
C ASN A 223 -7.49 0.44 10.81
N TYR A 224 -6.25 0.99 10.91
CA TYR A 224 -6.00 2.26 11.59
C TYR A 224 -6.78 3.40 10.95
N TRP A 225 -6.81 3.47 9.62
CA TRP A 225 -7.53 4.53 8.91
C TRP A 225 -9.04 4.44 9.13
N CYS A 226 -9.62 3.24 9.20
CA CYS A 226 -11.03 3.04 9.57
C CYS A 226 -11.33 3.51 10.99
N LEU A 227 -10.42 3.26 11.94
CA LEU A 227 -10.55 3.71 13.33
C LEU A 227 -10.45 5.24 13.42
N GLU A 228 -9.46 5.86 12.77
CA GLU A 228 -9.25 7.30 12.81
C GLU A 228 -10.29 8.11 12.03
N LYS A 229 -10.87 7.54 10.96
CA LYS A 229 -12.04 8.13 10.28
C LYS A 229 -13.26 8.16 11.20
N GLY A 230 -13.27 7.29 12.22
CA GLY A 230 -14.31 7.24 13.25
C GLY A 230 -15.40 6.21 12.98
N TYR A 231 -15.27 5.31 12.01
CA TYR A 231 -16.32 4.32 11.71
C TYR A 231 -16.70 3.47 12.93
N ALA A 232 -15.72 3.03 13.74
CA ALA A 232 -15.98 2.30 14.97
C ALA A 232 -16.70 3.17 16.02
N ALA A 233 -16.28 4.41 16.20
CA ALA A 233 -16.89 5.35 17.14
C ALA A 233 -18.33 5.71 16.73
N TYR A 234 -18.58 5.91 15.42
CA TYR A 234 -19.92 6.14 14.88
C TYR A 234 -20.84 4.94 15.09
N THR A 235 -20.32 3.72 14.99
CA THR A 235 -21.07 2.48 15.28
C THR A 235 -21.42 2.36 16.75
N GLY A 236 -20.51 2.77 17.65
CA GLY A 236 -20.62 2.59 19.10
C GLY A 236 -20.21 1.19 19.55
N LYS A 237 -20.08 1.02 20.87
CA LYS A 237 -19.79 -0.30 21.47
C LYS A 237 -20.90 -1.30 21.14
N ASN A 238 -20.51 -2.57 20.98
CA ASN A 238 -21.46 -3.65 20.80
C ASN A 238 -22.25 -3.87 22.11
N ASP A 239 -23.53 -3.54 22.06
CA ASP A 239 -24.49 -3.72 23.15
C ASP A 239 -25.48 -4.87 22.88
N GLY A 240 -25.29 -5.61 21.77
CA GLY A 240 -26.14 -6.70 21.34
C GLY A 240 -27.48 -6.28 20.70
N THR A 241 -27.79 -4.99 20.67
CA THR A 241 -29.07 -4.47 20.16
C THR A 241 -29.16 -4.53 18.64
N ASP A 242 -30.38 -4.54 18.10
CA ASP A 242 -30.60 -4.49 16.66
C ASP A 242 -30.23 -3.11 16.09
N ASP A 243 -30.32 -2.06 16.87
CA ASP A 243 -29.84 -0.72 16.48
C ASP A 243 -28.33 -0.69 16.28
N TRP A 244 -27.56 -1.32 17.17
CA TRP A 244 -26.12 -1.46 16.95
C TRP A 244 -25.81 -2.28 15.69
N LYS A 245 -26.50 -3.42 15.47
CA LYS A 245 -26.32 -4.25 14.26
C LYS A 245 -26.62 -3.46 12.98
N ARG A 246 -27.69 -2.65 13.01
CA ARG A 246 -28.07 -1.79 11.86
C ARG A 246 -26.98 -0.77 11.56
N ARG A 247 -26.47 -0.05 12.59
CA ARG A 247 -25.37 0.91 12.45
C ARG A 247 -24.11 0.24 11.95
N ALA A 248 -23.71 -0.88 12.56
CA ALA A 248 -22.55 -1.65 12.16
C ALA A 248 -22.61 -2.08 10.69
N LYS A 249 -23.75 -2.64 10.24
CA LYS A 249 -23.96 -3.03 8.84
C LYS A 249 -23.87 -1.84 7.89
N GLY A 250 -24.43 -0.70 8.27
CA GLY A 250 -24.39 0.51 7.46
C GLY A 250 -22.98 1.09 7.31
N TRP A 251 -22.21 1.19 8.41
CA TRP A 251 -20.82 1.69 8.37
C TRP A 251 -19.87 0.71 7.69
N ILE A 252 -20.09 -0.61 7.81
CA ILE A 252 -19.39 -1.62 7.01
C ILE A 252 -19.67 -1.40 5.52
N GLY A 253 -20.92 -1.08 5.13
CA GLY A 253 -21.26 -0.75 3.74
C GLY A 253 -20.57 0.51 3.22
N VAL A 254 -20.33 1.52 4.06
CA VAL A 254 -19.53 2.71 3.72
C VAL A 254 -18.06 2.31 3.53
N MET A 255 -17.48 1.56 4.44
CA MET A 255 -16.12 1.05 4.38
C MET A 255 -15.89 0.18 3.14
N GLN A 256 -16.84 -0.70 2.80
CA GLN A 256 -16.76 -1.53 1.59
C GLN A 256 -16.74 -0.68 0.31
N LEU A 257 -17.58 0.35 0.23
CA LEU A 257 -17.58 1.29 -0.90
C LEU A 257 -16.23 2.02 -1.00
N ASP A 258 -15.67 2.48 0.13
CA ASP A 258 -14.37 3.13 0.22
C ASP A 258 -13.25 2.23 -0.31
N ALA A 259 -13.20 0.97 0.15
CA ALA A 259 -12.21 0.00 -0.31
C ALA A 259 -12.36 -0.36 -1.80
N LEU A 260 -13.59 -0.48 -2.31
CA LEU A 260 -13.84 -0.82 -3.72
C LEU A 260 -13.49 0.34 -4.65
N VAL A 261 -13.78 1.59 -4.27
CA VAL A 261 -13.35 2.77 -5.03
C VAL A 261 -11.83 2.85 -5.07
N ALA A 262 -11.17 2.65 -3.94
CA ALA A 262 -9.71 2.60 -3.87
C ALA A 262 -9.14 1.48 -4.76
N MET A 263 -9.73 0.27 -4.70
CA MET A 263 -9.35 -0.88 -5.53
C MET A 263 -9.42 -0.54 -7.02
N LEU A 264 -10.49 0.10 -7.48
CA LEU A 264 -10.60 0.51 -8.88
C LEU A 264 -9.48 1.48 -9.27
N ILE A 265 -9.21 2.49 -8.45
CA ILE A 265 -8.20 3.51 -8.71
C ILE A 265 -6.82 2.87 -8.81
N TYR A 266 -6.38 2.15 -7.76
CA TYR A 266 -5.03 1.61 -7.78
C TYR A 266 -4.86 0.49 -8.81
N THR A 267 -5.89 -0.32 -9.12
CA THR A 267 -5.80 -1.34 -10.16
C THR A 267 -5.60 -0.72 -11.55
N LEU A 268 -6.33 0.36 -11.87
CA LEU A 268 -6.15 1.08 -13.13
C LEU A 268 -4.73 1.67 -13.25
N VAL A 269 -4.24 2.28 -12.18
CA VAL A 269 -2.89 2.88 -12.19
C VAL A 269 -1.80 1.81 -12.25
N THR A 270 -1.94 0.73 -11.50
CA THR A 270 -1.00 -0.41 -11.53
C THR A 270 -0.95 -1.06 -12.91
N ALA A 271 -2.12 -1.29 -13.52
CA ALA A 271 -2.23 -1.79 -14.89
C ALA A 271 -1.54 -0.84 -15.89
N ALA A 272 -1.76 0.46 -15.74
CA ALA A 272 -1.14 1.47 -16.59
C ALA A 272 0.39 1.42 -16.50
N PHE A 273 0.98 1.38 -15.30
CA PHE A 273 2.44 1.27 -15.14
C PHE A 273 3.01 -0.02 -15.71
N TYR A 274 2.28 -1.14 -15.59
CA TYR A 274 2.67 -2.38 -16.23
C TYR A 274 2.72 -2.25 -17.76
N LEU A 275 1.64 -1.74 -18.36
CA LEU A 275 1.54 -1.55 -19.82
C LEU A 275 2.63 -0.61 -20.34
N LEU A 276 2.90 0.48 -19.62
CA LEU A 276 3.99 1.39 -19.94
C LEU A 276 5.36 0.70 -19.89
N GLY A 277 5.61 -0.12 -18.87
CA GLY A 277 6.84 -0.91 -18.76
C GLY A 277 6.98 -1.94 -19.89
N ALA A 278 5.90 -2.67 -20.19
CA ALA A 278 5.88 -3.67 -21.26
C ALA A 278 6.07 -3.05 -22.65
N SER A 279 5.46 -1.89 -22.91
CA SER A 279 5.58 -1.22 -24.21
C SER A 279 6.96 -0.59 -24.44
N VAL A 280 7.46 0.13 -23.42
CA VAL A 280 8.59 1.04 -23.58
C VAL A 280 9.94 0.35 -23.33
N LEU A 281 9.98 -0.64 -22.42
CA LEU A 281 11.22 -1.26 -21.98
C LEU A 281 11.39 -2.71 -22.42
N HIS A 282 10.31 -3.40 -22.85
CA HIS A 282 10.43 -4.79 -23.30
C HIS A 282 11.24 -4.89 -24.59
N GLY A 283 12.09 -5.93 -24.69
CA GLY A 283 12.97 -6.12 -25.84
C GLY A 283 14.26 -5.30 -25.81
N GLN A 284 14.51 -4.51 -24.76
CA GLN A 284 15.78 -3.82 -24.57
C GLN A 284 16.86 -4.80 -24.15
N SER A 285 18.10 -4.61 -24.66
CA SER A 285 19.25 -5.46 -24.34
C SER A 285 19.67 -5.38 -22.87
N GLN A 286 19.37 -4.28 -22.20
CA GLN A 286 19.60 -4.09 -20.76
C GLN A 286 18.39 -3.41 -20.15
N ILE A 287 17.82 -4.04 -19.10
CA ILE A 287 16.81 -3.39 -18.28
C ILE A 287 17.55 -2.53 -17.28
N PRO A 288 17.26 -1.22 -17.24
CA PRO A 288 17.98 -0.32 -16.34
C PRO A 288 17.76 -0.73 -14.87
N GLU A 289 18.83 -0.68 -14.10
CA GLU A 289 18.81 -0.99 -12.66
C GLU A 289 19.06 0.28 -11.83
N GLY A 290 18.61 0.25 -10.59
CA GLY A 290 18.87 1.31 -9.63
C GLY A 290 18.30 2.67 -10.05
N ASN A 291 19.14 3.70 -10.01
CA ASN A 291 18.75 5.08 -10.30
C ASN A 291 18.40 5.33 -11.78
N GLU A 292 18.83 4.44 -12.66
CA GLU A 292 18.67 4.63 -14.11
C GLU A 292 17.25 4.32 -14.58
N VAL A 293 16.45 3.54 -13.85
CA VAL A 293 15.07 3.20 -14.25
C VAL A 293 14.25 4.46 -14.51
N ILE A 294 14.25 5.41 -13.58
CA ILE A 294 13.46 6.65 -13.70
C ILE A 294 13.95 7.50 -14.86
N ASN A 295 15.29 7.63 -15.01
CA ASN A 295 15.88 8.42 -16.08
C ASN A 295 15.67 7.77 -17.46
N THR A 296 15.80 6.45 -17.56
CA THR A 296 15.58 5.71 -18.81
C THR A 296 14.13 5.81 -19.26
N LEU A 297 13.18 5.64 -18.34
CA LEU A 297 11.76 5.85 -18.67
C LEU A 297 11.49 7.29 -19.12
N ALA A 298 12.06 8.29 -18.40
CA ALA A 298 11.92 9.69 -18.81
C ALA A 298 12.45 9.95 -20.22
N LYS A 299 13.61 9.37 -20.58
CA LYS A 299 14.19 9.49 -21.94
C LYS A 299 13.28 8.83 -22.97
N ARG A 300 12.83 7.60 -22.72
CA ARG A 300 11.98 6.86 -23.65
C ARG A 300 10.64 7.53 -23.90
N TYR A 301 10.00 8.06 -22.86
CA TYR A 301 8.79 8.86 -23.05
C TYR A 301 9.04 10.13 -23.84
N THR A 302 10.21 10.75 -23.67
CA THR A 302 10.61 11.90 -24.47
C THR A 302 10.80 11.53 -25.95
N GLU A 303 11.41 10.39 -26.23
CA GLU A 303 11.57 9.86 -27.57
C GLU A 303 10.23 9.53 -28.24
N ALA A 304 9.29 8.94 -27.50
CA ALA A 304 7.98 8.53 -28.01
C ALA A 304 6.98 9.69 -28.18
N LEU A 305 6.98 10.66 -27.26
CA LEU A 305 5.91 11.65 -27.09
C LEU A 305 6.38 13.10 -27.18
N GLY A 306 7.70 13.32 -27.30
CA GLY A 306 8.31 14.65 -27.43
C GLY A 306 8.82 15.24 -26.10
N PRO A 307 9.57 16.36 -26.15
CA PRO A 307 10.35 16.87 -25.03
C PRO A 307 9.53 17.35 -23.81
N GLY A 308 8.28 17.80 -24.02
CA GLY A 308 7.41 18.25 -22.92
C GLY A 308 6.99 17.15 -21.96
N VAL A 309 6.98 15.89 -22.40
CA VAL A 309 6.52 14.75 -21.60
C VAL A 309 7.52 14.36 -20.52
N ARG A 310 8.82 14.64 -20.71
CA ARG A 310 9.85 14.36 -19.70
C ARG A 310 9.52 15.01 -18.34
N THR A 311 9.20 16.29 -18.35
CA THR A 311 8.88 17.03 -17.13
C THR A 311 7.61 16.48 -16.47
N SER A 312 6.57 16.20 -17.26
CA SER A 312 5.32 15.62 -16.75
C SER A 312 5.54 14.24 -16.15
N TYR A 313 6.33 13.37 -16.81
CA TYR A 313 6.68 12.06 -16.27
C TYR A 313 7.45 12.15 -14.95
N LEU A 314 8.48 12.99 -14.87
CA LEU A 314 9.29 13.14 -13.66
C LEU A 314 8.47 13.71 -12.49
N LEU A 315 7.54 14.64 -12.76
CA LEU A 315 6.58 15.14 -11.77
C LEU A 315 5.67 14.00 -11.28
N GLY A 316 5.13 13.20 -12.20
CA GLY A 316 4.31 12.04 -11.87
C GLY A 316 5.09 11.02 -11.02
N ALA A 317 6.31 10.67 -11.43
CA ALA A 317 7.19 9.75 -10.69
C ALA A 317 7.52 10.27 -9.28
N PHE A 318 7.80 11.58 -9.16
CA PHE A 318 8.00 12.22 -7.87
C PHE A 318 6.76 12.07 -6.97
N PHE A 319 5.56 12.44 -7.45
CA PHE A 319 4.33 12.35 -6.66
C PHE A 319 3.98 10.92 -6.28
N VAL A 320 4.16 9.96 -7.18
CA VAL A 320 3.93 8.53 -6.94
C VAL A 320 4.81 8.01 -5.81
N LEU A 321 6.12 8.27 -5.87
CA LEU A 321 7.05 7.79 -4.86
C LEU A 321 6.90 8.54 -3.53
N TYR A 322 6.75 9.85 -3.59
CA TYR A 322 6.65 10.69 -2.39
C TYR A 322 5.33 10.48 -1.64
N SER A 323 4.22 10.22 -2.34
CA SER A 323 2.93 9.88 -1.69
C SER A 323 3.04 8.64 -0.82
N SER A 324 3.76 7.61 -1.29
CA SER A 324 3.98 6.38 -0.53
C SER A 324 4.88 6.61 0.68
N VAL A 325 5.96 7.40 0.56
CA VAL A 325 6.82 7.80 1.70
C VAL A 325 5.98 8.51 2.76
N PHE A 326 5.16 9.47 2.35
CA PHE A 326 4.29 10.25 3.22
C PHE A 326 3.26 9.38 3.95
N ALA A 327 2.51 8.55 3.20
CA ALA A 327 1.49 7.67 3.75
C ALA A 327 2.11 6.59 4.67
N THR A 328 3.29 6.06 4.31
CA THR A 328 4.00 5.08 5.13
C THR A 328 4.47 5.68 6.45
N LEU A 329 5.01 6.90 6.48
CA LEU A 329 5.38 7.55 7.75
C LEU A 329 4.16 7.75 8.64
N ALA A 330 3.05 8.23 8.06
CA ALA A 330 1.81 8.40 8.80
C ALA A 330 1.33 7.07 9.41
N TYR A 331 1.42 5.96 8.68
CA TYR A 331 1.07 4.63 9.17
C TYR A 331 2.08 4.08 10.18
N TRP A 332 3.39 4.13 9.91
CA TRP A 332 4.42 3.52 10.77
C TRP A 332 4.51 4.17 12.14
N THR A 333 4.30 5.47 12.25
CA THR A 333 4.25 6.13 13.55
C THR A 333 3.16 5.56 14.45
N ARG A 334 2.02 5.19 13.89
CA ARG A 334 0.91 4.54 14.59
C ARG A 334 1.23 3.09 14.92
N LEU A 335 1.74 2.36 13.94
CA LEU A 335 2.11 0.95 14.06
C LEU A 335 3.15 0.73 15.17
N PHE A 336 4.25 1.49 15.17
CA PHE A 336 5.31 1.32 16.16
C PHE A 336 4.86 1.72 17.57
N MET A 337 3.98 2.73 17.70
CA MET A 337 3.38 3.07 18.99
C MET A 337 2.45 1.96 19.50
N ASP A 338 1.66 1.37 18.62
CA ASP A 338 0.79 0.25 18.96
C ASP A 338 1.60 -0.99 19.37
N ILE A 339 2.59 -1.38 18.55
CA ILE A 339 3.53 -2.46 18.89
C ILE A 339 4.16 -2.23 20.26
N SER A 340 4.64 -1.01 20.53
CA SER A 340 5.23 -0.65 21.84
C SER A 340 4.24 -0.83 23.00
N GLY A 341 2.96 -0.52 22.76
CA GLY A 341 1.88 -0.77 23.70
C GLY A 341 1.65 -2.26 23.94
N GLN A 342 1.64 -3.08 22.88
CA GLN A 342 1.41 -4.53 22.98
C GLN A 342 2.56 -5.26 23.69
N PHE A 343 3.80 -4.80 23.54
CA PHE A 343 4.94 -5.32 24.31
C PHE A 343 4.99 -4.77 25.74
N GLY A 344 4.20 -3.74 26.03
CA GLY A 344 4.17 -3.10 27.36
C GLY A 344 5.36 -2.17 27.60
N TRP A 345 6.04 -1.72 26.55
CA TRP A 345 7.11 -0.72 26.63
C TRP A 345 6.54 0.68 26.91
N VAL A 346 5.31 0.92 26.45
CA VAL A 346 4.58 2.17 26.61
C VAL A 346 3.17 1.84 27.10
N ASN A 347 2.61 2.69 27.96
CA ASN A 347 1.21 2.54 28.38
C ASN A 347 0.28 2.94 27.20
N PRO A 348 -0.51 2.01 26.64
CA PRO A 348 -1.34 2.28 25.47
C PRO A 348 -2.51 3.26 25.75
N THR A 349 -2.90 3.44 27.04
CA THR A 349 -3.99 4.32 27.44
C THR A 349 -3.55 5.77 27.66
N ASP A 350 -2.25 6.04 27.71
CA ASP A 350 -1.70 7.39 27.86
C ASP A 350 -1.65 8.13 26.51
N GLU A 351 -2.65 8.97 26.30
CA GLU A 351 -2.79 9.75 25.07
C GLU A 351 -1.63 10.76 24.88
N GLN A 352 -1.10 11.34 25.97
CA GLN A 352 0.04 12.27 25.90
C GLN A 352 1.31 11.55 25.45
N LEU A 353 1.58 10.39 26.05
CA LEU A 353 2.73 9.58 25.71
C LEU A 353 2.64 9.07 24.28
N ARG A 354 1.45 8.67 23.83
CA ARG A 354 1.19 8.29 22.44
C ARG A 354 1.46 9.44 21.47
N LYS A 355 0.98 10.65 21.75
CA LYS A 355 1.23 11.82 20.90
C LYS A 355 2.71 12.17 20.83
N ARG A 356 3.42 12.14 21.96
CA ARG A 356 4.87 12.38 22.01
C ARG A 356 5.64 11.31 21.24
N GLY A 357 5.29 10.03 21.43
CA GLY A 357 5.92 8.93 20.71
C GLY A 357 5.74 9.03 19.20
N VAL A 358 4.53 9.34 18.72
CA VAL A 358 4.28 9.61 17.29
C VAL A 358 5.15 10.76 16.78
N ALA A 359 5.26 11.86 17.55
CA ALA A 359 6.10 13.00 17.16
C ALA A 359 7.59 12.63 17.07
N ILE A 360 8.10 11.85 18.02
CA ILE A 360 9.49 11.36 18.02
C ILE A 360 9.73 10.45 16.81
N LEU A 361 8.84 9.47 16.59
CA LEU A 361 8.94 8.51 15.50
C LEU A 361 8.85 9.21 14.14
N ALA A 362 8.07 10.28 14.02
CA ALA A 362 7.98 11.07 12.79
C ALA A 362 9.31 11.74 12.39
N TRP A 363 10.26 11.88 13.32
CA TRP A 363 11.61 12.34 13.04
C TRP A 363 12.62 11.20 12.91
N VAL A 364 12.54 10.20 13.78
CA VAL A 364 13.49 9.08 13.81
C VAL A 364 13.37 8.19 12.56
N ILE A 365 12.15 7.86 12.15
CA ILE A 365 11.92 6.94 11.01
C ILE A 365 12.48 7.51 9.69
N PRO A 366 12.19 8.78 9.30
CA PRO A 366 12.78 9.34 8.08
C PRO A 366 14.30 9.43 8.12
N VAL A 367 14.91 9.66 9.29
CA VAL A 367 16.38 9.61 9.43
C VAL A 367 16.90 8.22 9.07
N LEU A 368 16.27 7.15 9.55
CA LEU A 368 16.66 5.77 9.19
C LEU A 368 16.49 5.51 7.69
N TRP A 369 15.45 6.02 7.05
CA TRP A 369 15.25 5.91 5.61
C TRP A 369 16.30 6.67 4.81
N MET A 370 16.61 7.90 5.22
CA MET A 370 17.70 8.70 4.61
C MET A 370 19.03 7.97 4.69
N LEU A 371 19.39 7.46 5.87
CA LEU A 371 20.62 6.71 6.08
C LEU A 371 20.64 5.44 5.21
N ALA A 372 19.56 4.64 5.22
CA ALA A 372 19.46 3.44 4.41
C ALA A 372 19.70 3.72 2.91
N PHE A 373 19.10 4.78 2.37
CA PHE A 373 19.30 5.15 0.98
C PHE A 373 20.70 5.69 0.70
N LEU A 374 21.21 6.60 1.54
CA LEU A 374 22.51 7.22 1.32
C LEU A 374 23.67 6.22 1.37
N PHE A 375 23.55 5.16 2.19
CA PHE A 375 24.55 4.10 2.23
C PHE A 375 24.45 3.13 1.04
N MET A 376 23.23 2.81 0.58
CA MET A 376 23.01 1.72 -0.38
C MET A 376 22.91 2.23 -1.83
N GLN A 377 22.23 3.34 -2.05
CA GLN A 377 22.01 4.03 -3.34
C GLN A 377 21.46 3.13 -4.48
N LEU A 378 20.75 2.07 -4.13
CA LEU A 378 20.18 1.09 -5.06
C LEU A 378 18.65 1.00 -4.87
N PRO A 379 17.87 2.03 -5.23
CA PRO A 379 16.44 2.11 -4.90
C PRO A 379 15.62 0.93 -5.42
N THR A 380 15.89 0.45 -6.62
CA THR A 380 15.17 -0.70 -7.19
C THR A 380 15.40 -1.97 -6.36
N PHE A 381 16.65 -2.27 -6.00
CA PHE A 381 17.00 -3.42 -5.18
C PHE A 381 16.38 -3.33 -3.78
N MET A 382 16.45 -2.14 -3.15
CA MET A 382 15.86 -1.87 -1.84
C MET A 382 14.35 -2.10 -1.84
N VAL A 383 13.65 -1.66 -2.89
CA VAL A 383 12.22 -1.87 -3.06
C VAL A 383 11.88 -3.34 -3.28
N MET A 384 12.65 -4.06 -4.09
CA MET A 384 12.43 -5.49 -4.35
C MET A 384 12.60 -6.36 -3.09
N ILE A 385 13.62 -6.09 -2.25
CA ILE A 385 13.75 -6.75 -0.93
C ILE A 385 12.49 -6.52 -0.09
N GLY A 386 12.01 -5.27 -0.05
CA GLY A 386 10.78 -4.95 0.67
C GLY A 386 9.56 -5.70 0.17
N GLY A 387 9.47 -5.96 -1.13
CA GLY A 387 8.42 -6.77 -1.74
C GLY A 387 8.43 -8.23 -1.25
N VAL A 388 9.62 -8.83 -1.20
CA VAL A 388 9.80 -10.19 -0.66
C VAL A 388 9.41 -10.25 0.82
N VAL A 389 9.91 -9.31 1.63
CA VAL A 389 9.58 -9.20 3.06
C VAL A 389 8.08 -8.96 3.25
N GLY A 390 7.46 -8.15 2.40
CA GLY A 390 6.02 -7.92 2.38
C GLY A 390 5.21 -9.18 2.10
N SER A 391 5.69 -10.05 1.21
CA SER A 391 5.06 -11.34 0.93
C SER A 391 5.10 -12.28 2.15
N VAL A 392 6.18 -12.27 2.93
CA VAL A 392 6.27 -13.02 4.18
C VAL A 392 5.31 -12.46 5.23
N LEU A 393 5.24 -11.13 5.39
CA LEU A 393 4.32 -10.49 6.31
C LEU A 393 2.84 -10.74 5.91
N LEU A 394 2.58 -10.90 4.62
CA LEU A 394 1.24 -11.19 4.12
C LEU A 394 0.71 -12.54 4.63
N ILE A 395 1.57 -13.52 4.92
CA ILE A 395 1.17 -14.79 5.55
C ILE A 395 0.61 -14.52 6.96
N VAL A 396 1.29 -13.70 7.75
CA VAL A 396 0.82 -13.30 9.09
C VAL A 396 -0.52 -12.56 9.00
N VAL A 397 -0.66 -11.67 8.01
CA VAL A 397 -1.89 -10.93 7.74
C VAL A 397 -3.05 -11.88 7.38
N VAL A 398 -2.79 -12.91 6.57
CA VAL A 398 -3.81 -13.92 6.23
C VAL A 398 -4.25 -14.71 7.47
N ILE A 399 -3.31 -15.15 8.31
CA ILE A 399 -3.62 -15.85 9.58
C ILE A 399 -4.49 -14.96 10.47
N ALA A 400 -4.13 -13.68 10.60
CA ALA A 400 -4.91 -12.70 11.35
C ALA A 400 -6.30 -12.48 10.70
N GLY A 401 -6.37 -12.37 9.37
CA GLY A 401 -7.62 -12.22 8.62
C GLY A 401 -8.59 -13.36 8.85
N ILE A 402 -8.12 -14.61 8.89
CA ILE A 402 -8.93 -15.80 9.23
C ILE A 402 -9.45 -15.69 10.67
N ALA A 403 -8.62 -15.30 11.62
CA ALA A 403 -9.02 -15.12 13.02
C ALA A 403 -10.03 -13.99 13.17
N PHE A 404 -9.81 -12.84 12.51
CA PHE A 404 -10.73 -11.70 12.51
C PHE A 404 -12.08 -12.09 11.90
N ARG A 405 -12.06 -12.81 10.78
CA ARG A 405 -13.29 -13.32 10.16
C ARG A 405 -14.10 -14.18 11.11
N LYS A 406 -13.43 -15.08 11.84
CA LYS A 406 -14.10 -15.90 12.87
C LYS A 406 -14.74 -15.02 13.94
N THR A 407 -14.02 -14.06 14.49
CA THR A 407 -14.53 -13.10 15.47
C THR A 407 -15.68 -12.27 14.92
N ASN A 408 -15.56 -11.75 13.69
CA ASN A 408 -16.59 -10.93 13.04
C ASN A 408 -17.91 -11.70 12.86
N LYS A 409 -17.85 -13.01 12.55
CA LYS A 409 -19.03 -13.88 12.46
C LYS A 409 -19.73 -14.07 13.81
N THR A 410 -18.97 -14.22 14.91
CA THR A 410 -19.53 -14.37 16.24
C THR A 410 -20.23 -13.11 16.77
N LEU A 411 -19.89 -11.94 16.22
CA LEU A 411 -20.53 -10.66 16.57
C LEU A 411 -21.88 -10.43 15.85
N GLY A 412 -22.43 -11.42 15.18
CA GLY A 412 -23.80 -11.41 14.68
C GLY A 412 -24.00 -10.78 13.29
N LEU A 413 -22.93 -10.59 12.52
CA LEU A 413 -22.99 -10.11 11.15
C LEU A 413 -22.34 -11.12 10.18
N PRO A 414 -23.05 -12.23 9.86
CA PRO A 414 -22.53 -13.23 8.96
C PRO A 414 -22.34 -12.65 7.55
N SER A 415 -21.30 -13.09 6.88
CA SER A 415 -21.07 -12.77 5.46
C SER A 415 -21.95 -13.66 4.60
N GLY A 416 -22.43 -13.12 3.47
CA GLY A 416 -23.10 -13.95 2.44
C GLY A 416 -22.14 -14.95 1.78
N ILE A 417 -22.69 -15.85 0.96
CA ILE A 417 -21.93 -16.91 0.28
C ILE A 417 -20.82 -16.31 -0.62
N LEU A 418 -21.14 -15.31 -1.42
CA LEU A 418 -20.17 -14.70 -2.35
C LEU A 418 -18.95 -14.05 -1.64
N PRO A 419 -19.11 -13.20 -0.61
CA PRO A 419 -17.98 -12.73 0.20
C PRO A 419 -17.18 -13.85 0.87
N GLU A 420 -17.83 -14.97 1.22
CA GLU A 420 -17.16 -16.16 1.77
C GLU A 420 -16.22 -16.79 0.73
N LEU A 421 -16.74 -17.04 -0.46
CA LEU A 421 -15.96 -17.62 -1.56
C LEU A 421 -14.78 -16.74 -1.95
N ILE A 422 -15.01 -15.44 -2.11
CA ILE A 422 -13.96 -14.48 -2.48
C ILE A 422 -12.86 -14.43 -1.40
N PHE A 423 -13.23 -14.46 -0.12
CA PHE A 423 -12.27 -14.49 0.97
C PHE A 423 -11.37 -15.73 0.93
N TRP A 424 -11.97 -16.93 0.80
CA TRP A 424 -11.19 -18.16 0.74
C TRP A 424 -10.36 -18.27 -0.53
N LEU A 425 -10.86 -17.78 -1.65
CA LEU A 425 -10.08 -17.67 -2.88
C LEU A 425 -8.83 -16.78 -2.67
N SER A 426 -8.99 -15.66 -1.97
CA SER A 426 -7.88 -14.78 -1.60
C SER A 426 -6.86 -15.49 -0.72
N VAL A 427 -7.32 -16.17 0.32
CA VAL A 427 -6.46 -16.96 1.23
C VAL A 427 -5.66 -18.01 0.46
N LEU A 428 -6.34 -18.78 -0.41
CA LEU A 428 -5.69 -19.83 -1.21
C LEU A 428 -4.69 -19.25 -2.21
N SER A 429 -5.04 -18.16 -2.89
CA SER A 429 -4.14 -17.49 -3.86
C SER A 429 -2.87 -17.00 -3.19
N ILE A 430 -2.99 -16.34 -2.03
CA ILE A 430 -1.84 -15.83 -1.28
C ILE A 430 -1.00 -16.99 -0.75
N ALA A 431 -1.63 -18.03 -0.19
CA ALA A 431 -0.93 -19.22 0.29
C ALA A 431 -0.18 -19.93 -0.85
N ALA A 432 -0.80 -20.07 -2.03
CA ALA A 432 -0.16 -20.67 -3.19
C ALA A 432 1.09 -19.90 -3.63
N VAL A 433 1.02 -18.57 -3.71
CA VAL A 433 2.17 -17.72 -4.06
C VAL A 433 3.28 -17.86 -3.00
N ALA A 434 2.93 -17.84 -1.71
CA ALA A 434 3.88 -17.96 -0.62
C ALA A 434 4.58 -19.34 -0.61
N VAL A 435 3.82 -20.43 -0.75
CA VAL A 435 4.37 -21.79 -0.80
C VAL A 435 5.27 -21.97 -2.04
N TYR A 436 4.81 -21.48 -3.18
CA TYR A 436 5.57 -21.57 -4.41
C TYR A 436 6.91 -20.83 -4.32
N GLY A 437 6.90 -19.62 -3.72
CA GLY A 437 8.13 -18.88 -3.42
C GLY A 437 9.10 -19.67 -2.55
N LEU A 438 8.61 -20.23 -1.43
CA LEU A 438 9.43 -21.01 -0.50
C LEU A 438 10.01 -22.26 -1.15
N VAL A 439 9.24 -22.99 -1.98
CA VAL A 439 9.70 -24.24 -2.65
C VAL A 439 10.75 -23.94 -3.72
N LYS A 440 10.69 -22.78 -4.37
CA LYS A 440 11.63 -22.39 -5.42
C LYS A 440 12.87 -21.63 -4.91
N GLY A 441 12.96 -21.38 -3.61
CA GLY A 441 14.10 -20.72 -2.99
C GLY A 441 14.13 -19.21 -3.21
N VAL A 442 12.95 -18.60 -3.30
CA VAL A 442 12.77 -17.16 -3.42
C VAL A 442 12.56 -16.56 -2.04
#